data_1b6d1d5ac464eea4b98bf819263c5a15
#
_entry.id   1b6d1d5ac464eea4b98bf819263c5a15
#
_cell.length_a   1.000
_cell.length_b   1.000
_cell.length_c   1.000
_cell.angle_alpha   90.00
_cell.angle_beta   90.00
_cell.angle_gamma   90.00
#
_symmetry.space_group_name_H-M   'P 1'
#
loop_
_entity.id
_entity.type
_entity.pdbx_description
1 polymer ?
#
loop_
_entity_poly.entity_id
_entity_poly.type
_entity_poly.pdbx_seq_one_letter_code
_entity_poly.pdbx_strand_id
1 'polypeptide(L)'
;MKMTAKETILQGKAVLGIEFGSTRIKAILIDEKSNPIAQGSHEWENQLVDGLWTYSIDAIWQGLQECYTDLRRDVKEQYDCEVENLAAIGFSAMMHGYMAFNKTGQILVPFRTWRNTNTAEAAAKLSELFVFNIPLRWSISHLYQCILDNDAHVKDIDFITTLAGYIHWQVTGEKVLGIGDASGMLPIDSNCLDYDTKMVEKFNRLVSSYNYPWKLENILPKVLVAGDNAGYLTPEGAALIDISGHLKAGIPVCPPEGDAGTGMVATNAVKKRTGNVSAGTSSFSMIVLEKELSKPYEMIDMVTTPNGNAVAMVHCNNCTSDLNAWINLFNEYNKLFGIEMDMNKLYGTLYRHALEGDADSGGLISYNYISGEPITGLSEGRPLFVRSSTDKFSLANFIRCHLNASVGVLNIGNDILFNEEHVQVDRITAHGGLFKTPEVGQRILAAAIKTPISVMETAGEGGAWGIALLAAFMANNVQKLSLEDYLEKEVFYGNRGTEIQPTTEEIEGFNKYISNYKSCLKVEHAAVETKR
;
A
#
# COMPACT_ATOMS: atom_id res chain seq x y z
N MET A 1 -28.27 -7.89 25.21
CA MET A 1 -27.10 -7.43 25.99
C MET A 1 -25.93 -7.31 25.00
N LYS A 2 -25.12 -6.28 25.04
CA LYS A 2 -23.92 -6.20 24.19
C LYS A 2 -22.90 -7.20 24.73
N MET A 3 -22.33 -8.05 23.86
CA MET A 3 -21.22 -8.91 24.26
C MET A 3 -20.00 -8.07 24.63
N THR A 4 -19.27 -8.52 25.63
CA THR A 4 -17.96 -7.97 25.99
C THR A 4 -16.89 -8.54 25.06
N ALA A 5 -15.74 -7.88 24.93
CA ALA A 5 -14.62 -8.40 24.15
C ALA A 5 -14.21 -9.82 24.59
N LYS A 6 -14.18 -10.08 25.89
CA LYS A 6 -13.93 -11.42 26.44
C LYS A 6 -14.94 -12.46 25.95
N GLU A 7 -16.23 -12.13 25.98
CA GLU A 7 -17.30 -13.04 25.51
C GLU A 7 -17.18 -13.29 24.00
N THR A 8 -16.84 -12.26 23.21
CA THR A 8 -16.59 -12.38 21.77
C THR A 8 -15.46 -13.38 21.48
N ILE A 9 -14.34 -13.30 22.22
CA ILE A 9 -13.21 -14.21 22.07
C ILE A 9 -13.61 -15.65 22.48
N LEU A 10 -14.19 -15.82 23.65
CA LEU A 10 -14.56 -17.15 24.18
C LEU A 10 -15.62 -17.86 23.34
N GLN A 11 -16.49 -17.10 22.63
CA GLN A 11 -17.50 -17.67 21.73
C GLN A 11 -16.99 -17.89 20.30
N GLY A 12 -15.70 -17.60 20.02
CA GLY A 12 -15.11 -17.73 18.69
C GLY A 12 -15.72 -16.79 17.65
N LYS A 13 -16.18 -15.61 18.07
CA LYS A 13 -16.81 -14.61 17.19
C LYS A 13 -15.87 -13.47 16.78
N ALA A 14 -14.68 -13.42 17.37
CA ALA A 14 -13.65 -12.49 16.97
C ALA A 14 -13.10 -12.84 15.58
N VAL A 15 -12.63 -11.83 14.86
CA VAL A 15 -12.02 -11.98 13.54
C VAL A 15 -10.56 -11.52 13.62
N LEU A 16 -9.67 -12.29 13.03
CA LEU A 16 -8.23 -12.03 13.02
C LEU A 16 -7.76 -11.55 11.64
N GLY A 17 -7.08 -10.43 11.60
CA GLY A 17 -6.34 -9.96 10.43
C GLY A 17 -4.84 -9.93 10.70
N ILE A 18 -4.04 -10.45 9.79
CA ILE A 18 -2.58 -10.44 9.86
C ILE A 18 -2.01 -9.82 8.59
N GLU A 19 -1.16 -8.80 8.75
CA GLU A 19 -0.48 -8.11 7.66
C GLU A 19 1.04 -8.28 7.76
N PHE A 20 1.67 -8.69 6.65
CA PHE A 20 3.11 -8.76 6.47
C PHE A 20 3.60 -7.49 5.76
N GLY A 21 3.73 -6.39 6.51
CA GLY A 21 4.30 -5.14 6.00
C GLY A 21 5.82 -5.22 5.84
N SER A 22 6.40 -4.24 5.13
CA SER A 22 7.85 -4.26 4.80
C SER A 22 8.79 -4.14 6.00
N THR A 23 8.34 -3.61 7.13
CA THR A 23 9.18 -3.43 8.34
C THR A 23 8.57 -4.05 9.59
N ARG A 24 7.32 -4.50 9.48
CA ARG A 24 6.59 -5.04 10.63
C ARG A 24 5.52 -6.02 10.14
N ILE A 25 5.38 -7.13 10.84
CA ILE A 25 4.18 -7.98 10.79
C ILE A 25 3.25 -7.48 11.89
N LYS A 26 1.98 -7.26 11.59
CA LYS A 26 0.96 -6.79 12.53
C LYS A 26 -0.24 -7.73 12.52
N ALA A 27 -0.72 -8.10 13.68
CA ALA A 27 -1.96 -8.86 13.87
C ALA A 27 -2.97 -8.01 14.66
N ILE A 28 -4.22 -8.03 14.23
CA ILE A 28 -5.33 -7.35 14.90
C ILE A 28 -6.49 -8.32 15.08
N LEU A 29 -7.02 -8.37 16.29
CA LEU A 29 -8.27 -9.05 16.62
C LEU A 29 -9.38 -8.02 16.72
N ILE A 30 -10.49 -8.22 16.01
CA ILE A 30 -11.65 -7.34 16.04
C ILE A 30 -12.89 -8.02 16.56
N ASP A 31 -13.79 -7.24 17.17
CA ASP A 31 -15.11 -7.70 17.62
C ASP A 31 -16.15 -7.71 16.47
N GLU A 32 -17.38 -8.11 16.78
CA GLU A 32 -18.51 -8.14 15.81
C GLU A 32 -18.88 -6.76 15.25
N LYS A 33 -18.34 -5.67 15.82
CA LYS A 33 -18.52 -4.28 15.38
C LYS A 33 -17.29 -3.71 14.69
N SER A 34 -16.36 -4.57 14.36
CA SER A 34 -15.10 -4.19 13.73
C SER A 34 -14.17 -3.33 14.61
N ASN A 35 -14.41 -3.24 15.93
CA ASN A 35 -13.50 -2.55 16.83
C ASN A 35 -12.29 -3.42 17.13
N PRO A 36 -11.05 -2.88 17.07
CA PRO A 36 -9.87 -3.56 17.57
C PRO A 36 -10.02 -3.89 19.07
N ILE A 37 -9.81 -5.15 19.44
CA ILE A 37 -9.88 -5.63 20.84
C ILE A 37 -8.55 -6.18 21.33
N ALA A 38 -7.65 -6.60 20.46
CA ALA A 38 -6.28 -6.97 20.80
C ALA A 38 -5.39 -6.82 19.57
N GLN A 39 -4.08 -6.70 19.81
CA GLN A 39 -3.09 -6.58 18.76
C GLN A 39 -1.79 -7.30 19.11
N GLY A 40 -1.01 -7.63 18.07
CA GLY A 40 0.33 -8.15 18.19
C GLY A 40 1.19 -7.64 17.05
N SER A 41 2.50 -7.66 17.24
CA SER A 41 3.43 -7.22 16.21
C SER A 41 4.79 -7.90 16.31
N HIS A 42 5.50 -7.94 15.19
CA HIS A 42 6.89 -8.35 15.10
C HIS A 42 7.62 -7.43 14.12
N GLU A 43 8.74 -6.86 14.54
CA GLU A 43 9.58 -6.05 13.65
C GLU A 43 10.55 -6.96 12.90
N TRP A 44 10.66 -6.75 11.60
CA TRP A 44 11.58 -7.46 10.72
C TRP A 44 12.14 -6.55 9.64
N GLU A 45 13.17 -6.99 8.93
CA GLU A 45 13.84 -6.20 7.90
C GLU A 45 14.02 -6.99 6.60
N ASN A 46 13.85 -6.28 5.50
CA ASN A 46 14.16 -6.75 4.16
C ASN A 46 15.69 -6.84 3.99
N GLN A 47 16.19 -7.99 3.57
CA GLN A 47 17.61 -8.26 3.43
C GLN A 47 18.05 -8.18 1.97
N LEU A 48 19.22 -7.63 1.72
CA LEU A 48 19.85 -7.66 0.40
C LEU A 48 20.83 -8.83 0.34
N VAL A 49 20.44 -9.90 -0.36
CA VAL A 49 21.25 -11.13 -0.50
C VAL A 49 21.52 -11.34 -1.98
N ASP A 50 22.80 -11.44 -2.35
CA ASP A 50 23.24 -11.61 -3.76
C ASP A 50 22.60 -10.62 -4.73
N GLY A 51 22.42 -9.39 -4.29
CA GLY A 51 21.80 -8.32 -5.09
C GLY A 51 20.28 -8.35 -5.18
N LEU A 52 19.61 -9.23 -4.44
CA LEU A 52 18.15 -9.35 -4.37
C LEU A 52 17.63 -8.97 -2.99
N TRP A 53 16.61 -8.12 -2.96
CA TRP A 53 15.85 -7.82 -1.75
C TRP A 53 14.89 -8.96 -1.44
N THR A 54 15.05 -9.58 -0.27
CA THR A 54 14.34 -10.80 0.11
C THR A 54 14.02 -10.86 1.61
N TYR A 55 13.14 -11.80 1.98
CA TYR A 55 12.98 -12.36 3.32
C TYR A 55 13.15 -13.86 3.20
N SER A 56 13.86 -14.49 4.15
CA SER A 56 13.94 -15.95 4.19
C SER A 56 12.60 -16.57 4.58
N ILE A 57 12.34 -17.80 4.14
CA ILE A 57 11.13 -18.54 4.53
C ILE A 57 11.06 -18.72 6.04
N ASP A 58 12.19 -18.97 6.69
CA ASP A 58 12.26 -19.10 8.15
C ASP A 58 11.88 -17.78 8.86
N ALA A 59 12.36 -16.63 8.36
CA ALA A 59 12.00 -15.32 8.91
C ALA A 59 10.51 -15.01 8.77
N ILE A 60 9.88 -15.44 7.66
CA ILE A 60 8.43 -15.28 7.44
C ILE A 60 7.65 -16.04 8.52
N TRP A 61 7.96 -17.31 8.74
CA TRP A 61 7.23 -18.13 9.72
C TRP A 61 7.55 -17.75 11.16
N GLN A 62 8.81 -17.48 11.48
CA GLN A 62 9.20 -16.99 12.80
C GLN A 62 8.48 -15.68 13.12
N GLY A 63 8.48 -14.74 12.18
CA GLY A 63 7.82 -13.44 12.37
C GLY A 63 6.31 -13.56 12.58
N LEU A 64 5.63 -14.46 11.84
CA LEU A 64 4.22 -14.76 12.05
C LEU A 64 3.96 -15.30 13.45
N GLN A 65 4.75 -16.30 13.87
CA GLN A 65 4.61 -16.96 15.18
C GLN A 65 4.86 -15.99 16.34
N GLU A 66 5.87 -15.13 16.23
CA GLU A 66 6.16 -14.11 17.24
C GLU A 66 5.05 -13.04 17.29
N CYS A 67 4.57 -12.59 16.14
CA CYS A 67 3.46 -11.64 16.04
C CYS A 67 2.16 -12.20 16.65
N TYR A 68 1.83 -13.45 16.36
CA TYR A 68 0.64 -14.10 16.95
C TYR A 68 0.82 -14.38 18.44
N THR A 69 2.01 -14.73 18.89
CA THR A 69 2.33 -14.89 20.31
C THR A 69 2.17 -13.56 21.07
N ASP A 70 2.59 -12.44 20.46
CA ASP A 70 2.42 -11.10 21.03
C ASP A 70 0.93 -10.75 21.16
N LEU A 71 0.12 -11.02 20.12
CA LEU A 71 -1.35 -10.85 20.17
C LEU A 71 -2.00 -11.71 21.27
N ARG A 72 -1.59 -12.97 21.42
CA ARG A 72 -2.11 -13.84 22.50
C ARG A 72 -1.76 -13.31 23.88
N ARG A 73 -0.52 -12.77 24.04
CA ARG A 73 -0.13 -12.13 25.30
C ARG A 73 -1.02 -10.94 25.61
N ASP A 74 -1.30 -10.07 24.64
CA ASP A 74 -2.20 -8.93 24.79
C ASP A 74 -3.63 -9.38 25.18
N VAL A 75 -4.18 -10.43 24.53
CA VAL A 75 -5.46 -11.03 24.91
C VAL A 75 -5.45 -11.54 26.33
N LYS A 76 -4.37 -12.22 26.74
CA LYS A 76 -4.25 -12.79 28.09
C LYS A 76 -4.17 -11.70 29.15
N GLU A 77 -3.42 -10.66 28.89
CA GLU A 77 -3.25 -9.52 29.82
C GLU A 77 -4.55 -8.71 29.97
N GLN A 78 -5.27 -8.45 28.87
CA GLN A 78 -6.49 -7.64 28.91
C GLN A 78 -7.73 -8.42 29.38
N TYR A 79 -7.85 -9.69 29.01
CA TYR A 79 -9.11 -10.45 29.15
C TYR A 79 -8.98 -11.74 29.96
N ASP A 80 -7.78 -12.16 30.34
CA ASP A 80 -7.51 -13.44 31.03
C ASP A 80 -8.21 -14.61 30.36
N CYS A 81 -8.01 -14.78 29.05
CA CYS A 81 -8.52 -15.90 28.25
C CYS A 81 -7.55 -16.24 27.11
N GLU A 82 -7.81 -17.34 26.40
CA GLU A 82 -7.04 -17.78 25.24
C GLU A 82 -7.89 -17.66 23.97
N VAL A 83 -7.21 -17.53 22.80
CA VAL A 83 -7.85 -17.56 21.48
C VAL A 83 -7.83 -18.99 20.97
N GLU A 84 -8.98 -19.67 20.97
CA GLU A 84 -9.10 -21.04 20.47
C GLU A 84 -9.80 -21.11 19.12
N ASN A 85 -10.86 -20.34 18.95
CA ASN A 85 -11.66 -20.27 17.73
C ASN A 85 -11.88 -18.82 17.31
N LEU A 86 -12.10 -18.63 16.02
CA LEU A 86 -12.36 -17.34 15.38
C LEU A 86 -13.52 -17.48 14.39
N ALA A 87 -14.24 -16.39 14.14
CA ALA A 87 -15.25 -16.33 13.09
C ALA A 87 -14.63 -16.40 11.70
N ALA A 88 -13.47 -15.77 11.51
CA ALA A 88 -12.68 -15.81 10.28
C ALA A 88 -11.25 -15.34 10.52
N ILE A 89 -10.37 -15.65 9.56
CA ILE A 89 -9.00 -15.15 9.48
C ILE A 89 -8.77 -14.51 8.10
N GLY A 90 -7.96 -13.45 8.04
CA GLY A 90 -7.47 -12.87 6.80
C GLY A 90 -5.97 -12.62 6.85
N PHE A 91 -5.31 -12.82 5.71
CA PHE A 91 -3.88 -12.54 5.52
C PHE A 91 -3.70 -11.45 4.47
N SER A 92 -2.89 -10.46 4.80
CA SER A 92 -2.43 -9.42 3.88
C SER A 92 -0.91 -9.38 3.88
N ALA A 93 -0.32 -9.00 2.77
CA ALA A 93 1.12 -8.78 2.69
C ALA A 93 1.47 -7.62 1.77
N MET A 94 2.74 -7.18 1.85
CA MET A 94 3.29 -6.29 0.84
C MET A 94 2.98 -6.83 -0.56
N MET A 95 2.37 -6.00 -1.38
CA MET A 95 1.90 -6.35 -2.72
C MET A 95 3.08 -6.63 -3.66
N HIS A 96 2.82 -7.34 -4.75
CA HIS A 96 3.80 -7.68 -5.78
C HIS A 96 4.85 -8.72 -5.36
N GLY A 97 5.96 -8.76 -6.13
CA GLY A 97 7.04 -9.69 -5.88
C GLY A 97 6.89 -11.03 -6.62
N TYR A 98 7.79 -11.96 -6.35
CA TYR A 98 7.86 -13.21 -7.09
C TYR A 98 8.30 -14.36 -6.19
N MET A 99 7.43 -15.34 -6.04
CA MET A 99 7.69 -16.63 -5.41
C MET A 99 7.32 -17.74 -6.40
N ALA A 100 8.26 -18.63 -6.73
CA ALA A 100 8.07 -19.71 -7.69
C ALA A 100 8.31 -21.06 -7.03
N PHE A 101 7.42 -22.01 -7.28
CA PHE A 101 7.41 -23.32 -6.64
C PHE A 101 7.34 -24.43 -7.68
N ASN A 102 7.97 -25.57 -7.39
CA ASN A 102 7.84 -26.79 -8.18
C ASN A 102 6.62 -27.63 -7.76
N LYS A 103 6.38 -28.75 -8.44
CA LYS A 103 5.26 -29.68 -8.17
C LYS A 103 5.21 -30.23 -6.75
N THR A 104 6.33 -30.25 -6.04
CA THR A 104 6.38 -30.72 -4.64
C THR A 104 6.18 -29.61 -3.64
N GLY A 105 5.95 -28.37 -4.10
CA GLY A 105 5.78 -27.20 -3.24
C GLY A 105 7.09 -26.61 -2.71
N GLN A 106 8.24 -27.04 -3.24
CA GLN A 106 9.53 -26.48 -2.88
C GLN A 106 9.75 -25.16 -3.63
N ILE A 107 10.21 -24.12 -2.91
CA ILE A 107 10.58 -22.85 -3.53
C ILE A 107 11.82 -23.03 -4.42
N LEU A 108 11.75 -22.50 -5.63
CA LEU A 108 12.76 -22.67 -6.66
C LEU A 108 13.87 -21.61 -6.62
N VAL A 109 13.53 -20.43 -6.18
CA VAL A 109 14.44 -19.26 -6.06
C VAL A 109 14.09 -18.47 -4.82
N PRO A 110 15.01 -17.64 -4.27
CA PRO A 110 14.69 -16.75 -3.17
C PRO A 110 13.50 -15.85 -3.49
N PHE A 111 12.66 -15.57 -2.50
CA PHE A 111 11.56 -14.61 -2.64
C PHE A 111 12.09 -13.25 -3.10
N ARG A 112 11.57 -12.71 -4.20
CA ARG A 112 11.89 -11.37 -4.70
C ARG A 112 10.79 -10.41 -4.27
N THR A 113 11.11 -9.44 -3.42
CA THR A 113 10.14 -8.45 -2.93
C THR A 113 9.88 -7.37 -3.97
N TRP A 114 8.89 -6.51 -3.73
CA TRP A 114 8.56 -5.34 -4.56
C TRP A 114 9.74 -4.37 -4.78
N ARG A 115 10.78 -4.42 -3.93
CA ARG A 115 11.98 -3.57 -4.04
C ARG A 115 12.90 -3.98 -5.19
N ASN A 116 12.72 -5.17 -5.74
CA ASN A 116 13.52 -5.63 -6.88
C ASN A 116 12.98 -5.02 -8.17
N THR A 117 13.81 -4.24 -8.85
CA THR A 117 13.48 -3.51 -10.07
C THR A 117 14.39 -3.90 -11.24
N ASN A 118 15.07 -5.04 -11.15
CA ASN A 118 15.98 -5.57 -12.17
C ASN A 118 15.25 -6.28 -13.32
N THR A 119 14.08 -5.79 -13.72
CA THR A 119 13.16 -6.37 -14.71
C THR A 119 12.81 -5.39 -15.82
N ALA A 120 13.66 -4.39 -16.06
CA ALA A 120 13.33 -3.28 -16.98
C ALA A 120 13.09 -3.78 -18.42
N GLU A 121 13.89 -4.72 -18.93
CA GLU A 121 13.72 -5.26 -20.28
C GLU A 121 12.41 -6.02 -20.41
N ALA A 122 12.08 -6.86 -19.44
CA ALA A 122 10.84 -7.63 -19.43
C ALA A 122 9.61 -6.71 -19.33
N ALA A 123 9.62 -5.74 -18.41
CA ALA A 123 8.53 -4.81 -18.20
C ALA A 123 8.25 -3.98 -19.47
N ALA A 124 9.29 -3.44 -20.12
CA ALA A 124 9.14 -2.68 -21.37
C ALA A 124 8.51 -3.52 -22.49
N LYS A 125 9.02 -4.74 -22.73
CA LYS A 125 8.49 -5.66 -23.76
C LYS A 125 7.04 -6.07 -23.47
N LEU A 126 6.71 -6.34 -22.20
CA LEU A 126 5.35 -6.70 -21.82
C LEU A 126 4.39 -5.52 -21.93
N SER A 127 4.82 -4.31 -21.55
CA SER A 127 4.00 -3.10 -21.69
C SER A 127 3.65 -2.82 -23.15
N GLU A 128 4.61 -2.94 -24.05
CA GLU A 128 4.38 -2.81 -25.50
C GLU A 128 3.44 -3.91 -26.02
N LEU A 129 3.69 -5.18 -25.67
CA LEU A 129 2.88 -6.32 -26.11
C LEU A 129 1.43 -6.24 -25.65
N PHE A 130 1.21 -5.85 -24.41
CA PHE A 130 -0.11 -5.80 -23.80
C PHE A 130 -0.85 -4.49 -24.10
N VAL A 131 -0.13 -3.44 -24.51
CA VAL A 131 -0.64 -2.05 -24.56
C VAL A 131 -1.21 -1.66 -23.18
N PHE A 132 -0.43 -1.95 -22.15
CA PHE A 132 -0.78 -1.77 -20.74
C PHE A 132 0.51 -1.51 -19.94
N ASN A 133 0.49 -0.58 -18.98
CA ASN A 133 1.68 -0.34 -18.15
C ASN A 133 1.94 -1.55 -17.23
N ILE A 134 3.07 -2.21 -17.42
CA ILE A 134 3.53 -3.33 -16.60
C ILE A 134 4.71 -2.86 -15.75
N PRO A 135 4.51 -2.61 -14.46
CA PRO A 135 5.56 -2.14 -13.56
C PRO A 135 6.69 -3.17 -13.36
N LEU A 136 7.89 -2.66 -13.07
CA LEU A 136 9.09 -3.48 -12.85
C LEU A 136 8.90 -4.54 -11.75
N ARG A 137 8.15 -4.20 -10.70
CA ARG A 137 7.96 -5.00 -9.48
C ARG A 137 6.90 -6.10 -9.58
N TRP A 138 6.14 -6.15 -10.68
CA TRP A 138 5.07 -7.14 -10.86
C TRP A 138 5.60 -8.56 -11.08
N SER A 139 4.84 -9.56 -10.63
CA SER A 139 5.26 -10.97 -10.74
C SER A 139 5.51 -11.40 -12.18
N ILE A 140 4.70 -10.93 -13.14
CA ILE A 140 4.88 -11.23 -14.56
C ILE A 140 6.18 -10.63 -15.12
N SER A 141 6.60 -9.45 -14.65
CA SER A 141 7.87 -8.84 -15.03
C SER A 141 9.05 -9.69 -14.56
N HIS A 142 8.99 -10.19 -13.33
CA HIS A 142 10.00 -11.10 -12.79
C HIS A 142 10.04 -12.44 -13.53
N LEU A 143 8.88 -13.04 -13.80
CA LEU A 143 8.81 -14.29 -14.55
C LEU A 143 9.42 -14.12 -15.95
N TYR A 144 9.03 -13.05 -16.65
CA TYR A 144 9.54 -12.84 -18.03
C TYR A 144 11.02 -12.47 -18.04
N GLN A 145 11.51 -11.73 -17.05
CA GLN A 145 12.94 -11.46 -16.92
C GLN A 145 13.74 -12.76 -16.72
N CYS A 146 13.26 -13.66 -15.85
CA CYS A 146 13.89 -14.99 -15.68
C CYS A 146 13.92 -15.80 -17.00
N ILE A 147 12.90 -15.66 -17.84
CA ILE A 147 12.88 -16.29 -19.17
C ILE A 147 13.93 -15.67 -20.08
N LEU A 148 14.04 -14.34 -20.11
CA LEU A 148 15.05 -13.63 -20.92
C LEU A 148 16.48 -13.97 -20.47
N ASP A 149 16.70 -14.11 -19.18
CA ASP A 149 17.99 -14.47 -18.58
C ASP A 149 18.31 -15.97 -18.70
N ASN A 150 17.38 -16.78 -19.23
CA ASN A 150 17.46 -18.24 -19.34
C ASN A 150 17.68 -18.93 -17.97
N ASP A 151 17.05 -18.44 -16.94
CA ASP A 151 17.13 -18.99 -15.58
C ASP A 151 16.65 -20.45 -15.55
N ALA A 152 17.48 -21.35 -15.01
CA ALA A 152 17.24 -22.79 -15.06
C ALA A 152 15.96 -23.24 -14.36
N HIS A 153 15.49 -22.51 -13.35
CA HIS A 153 14.31 -22.85 -12.57
C HIS A 153 12.98 -22.71 -13.35
N VAL A 154 12.96 -21.89 -14.40
CA VAL A 154 11.71 -21.53 -15.13
C VAL A 154 10.98 -22.76 -15.68
N LYS A 155 11.71 -23.76 -16.16
CA LYS A 155 11.13 -25.00 -16.69
C LYS A 155 10.46 -25.88 -15.62
N ASP A 156 10.85 -25.72 -14.35
CA ASP A 156 10.38 -26.53 -13.22
C ASP A 156 9.24 -25.87 -12.45
N ILE A 157 8.78 -24.68 -12.89
CA ILE A 157 7.67 -23.96 -12.27
C ILE A 157 6.37 -24.74 -12.41
N ASP A 158 5.65 -24.90 -11.29
CA ASP A 158 4.30 -25.44 -11.20
C ASP A 158 3.32 -24.40 -10.63
N PHE A 159 3.84 -23.45 -9.83
CA PHE A 159 3.03 -22.42 -9.22
C PHE A 159 3.85 -21.15 -8.95
N ILE A 160 3.28 -19.99 -9.23
CA ILE A 160 3.83 -18.69 -8.84
C ILE A 160 2.80 -17.93 -8.02
N THR A 161 3.24 -17.15 -7.02
CA THR A 161 2.35 -16.35 -6.18
C THR A 161 3.10 -15.20 -5.51
N THR A 162 2.37 -14.38 -4.76
CA THR A 162 2.86 -13.34 -3.87
C THR A 162 3.07 -13.89 -2.45
N LEU A 163 3.57 -13.05 -1.54
CA LEU A 163 3.73 -13.44 -0.15
C LEU A 163 2.38 -13.76 0.52
N ALA A 164 1.34 -12.95 0.28
CA ALA A 164 0.01 -13.20 0.83
C ALA A 164 -0.56 -14.54 0.37
N GLY A 165 -0.46 -14.84 -0.92
CA GLY A 165 -0.88 -16.11 -1.49
C GLY A 165 -0.07 -17.30 -0.98
N TYR A 166 1.25 -17.13 -0.76
CA TYR A 166 2.09 -18.17 -0.18
C TYR A 166 1.66 -18.52 1.25
N ILE A 167 1.48 -17.53 2.12
CA ILE A 167 1.02 -17.73 3.50
C ILE A 167 -0.33 -18.46 3.50
N HIS A 168 -1.28 -17.94 2.71
CA HIS A 168 -2.61 -18.51 2.60
C HIS A 168 -2.57 -19.98 2.16
N TRP A 169 -1.83 -20.28 1.11
CA TRP A 169 -1.66 -21.66 0.61
C TRP A 169 -1.11 -22.61 1.67
N GLN A 170 -0.09 -22.17 2.42
CA GLN A 170 0.52 -23.02 3.45
C GLN A 170 -0.43 -23.32 4.62
N VAL A 171 -1.32 -22.38 4.96
CA VAL A 171 -2.23 -22.56 6.12
C VAL A 171 -3.57 -23.19 5.75
N THR A 172 -3.97 -23.15 4.45
CA THR A 172 -5.26 -23.69 4.00
C THR A 172 -5.14 -24.85 3.02
N GLY A 173 -4.00 -24.97 2.31
CA GLY A 173 -3.82 -25.87 1.16
C GLY A 173 -4.36 -25.31 -0.16
N GLU A 174 -5.05 -24.16 -0.17
CA GLU A 174 -5.69 -23.59 -1.37
C GLU A 174 -4.76 -22.60 -2.09
N LYS A 175 -4.53 -22.81 -3.40
CA LYS A 175 -3.73 -21.94 -4.27
C LYS A 175 -4.58 -20.82 -4.87
N VAL A 176 -4.99 -19.87 -4.05
CA VAL A 176 -5.87 -18.75 -4.43
C VAL A 176 -5.24 -17.41 -4.07
N LEU A 177 -5.78 -16.33 -4.65
CA LEU A 177 -5.36 -14.96 -4.38
C LEU A 177 -6.56 -14.02 -4.49
N GLY A 178 -6.63 -13.02 -3.63
CA GLY A 178 -7.61 -11.95 -3.76
C GLY A 178 -7.33 -11.11 -5.01
N ILE A 179 -8.38 -10.63 -5.64
CA ILE A 179 -8.31 -9.93 -6.92
C ILE A 179 -7.44 -8.66 -6.84
N GLY A 180 -7.42 -7.99 -5.68
CA GLY A 180 -6.59 -6.81 -5.45
C GLY A 180 -5.11 -7.15 -5.57
N ASP A 181 -4.65 -8.21 -4.90
CA ASP A 181 -3.26 -8.65 -4.96
C ASP A 181 -2.92 -9.31 -6.32
N ALA A 182 -3.85 -10.08 -6.89
CA ALA A 182 -3.72 -10.69 -8.22
C ALA A 182 -3.48 -9.64 -9.31
N SER A 183 -4.10 -8.46 -9.20
CA SER A 183 -3.90 -7.33 -10.11
C SER A 183 -2.46 -6.80 -10.13
N GLY A 184 -1.67 -7.08 -9.09
CA GLY A 184 -0.23 -6.78 -9.03
C GLY A 184 0.66 -7.92 -9.55
N MET A 185 0.09 -9.04 -9.95
CA MET A 185 0.80 -10.12 -10.64
C MET A 185 0.69 -10.01 -12.15
N LEU A 186 -0.54 -9.81 -12.64
CA LEU A 186 -0.90 -9.71 -14.06
C LEU A 186 -2.17 -8.85 -14.18
N PRO A 187 -2.39 -8.13 -15.30
CA PRO A 187 -3.60 -7.34 -15.50
C PRO A 187 -4.90 -8.14 -15.33
N ILE A 188 -5.86 -7.51 -14.66
CA ILE A 188 -7.20 -8.04 -14.41
C ILE A 188 -8.20 -7.45 -15.43
N ASP A 189 -9.11 -8.27 -15.93
CA ASP A 189 -10.35 -7.81 -16.56
C ASP A 189 -11.43 -7.62 -15.49
N SER A 190 -11.72 -6.39 -15.13
CA SER A 190 -12.74 -6.05 -14.12
C SER A 190 -14.17 -6.48 -14.49
N ASN A 191 -14.45 -6.82 -15.74
CA ASN A 191 -15.75 -7.34 -16.16
C ASN A 191 -15.90 -8.84 -15.88
N CYS A 192 -14.77 -9.58 -15.99
CA CYS A 192 -14.73 -11.01 -15.73
C CYS A 192 -14.30 -11.33 -14.29
N LEU A 193 -13.75 -10.36 -13.57
CA LEU A 193 -13.18 -10.50 -12.23
C LEU A 193 -12.09 -11.58 -12.17
N ASP A 194 -11.27 -11.64 -13.20
CA ASP A 194 -10.17 -12.60 -13.35
C ASP A 194 -9.05 -11.98 -14.21
N TYR A 195 -7.94 -12.68 -14.35
CA TYR A 195 -6.85 -12.27 -15.24
C TYR A 195 -7.34 -12.02 -16.68
N ASP A 196 -6.82 -10.97 -17.32
CA ASP A 196 -7.14 -10.69 -18.73
C ASP A 196 -6.67 -11.85 -19.63
N THR A 197 -7.63 -12.60 -20.15
CA THR A 197 -7.39 -13.80 -20.96
C THR A 197 -6.63 -13.48 -22.26
N LYS A 198 -6.83 -12.29 -22.84
CA LYS A 198 -6.11 -11.87 -24.06
C LYS A 198 -4.63 -11.62 -23.75
N MET A 199 -4.32 -11.07 -22.58
CA MET A 199 -2.94 -10.86 -22.17
C MET A 199 -2.26 -12.18 -21.79
N VAL A 200 -2.98 -13.11 -21.13
CA VAL A 200 -2.52 -14.48 -20.91
C VAL A 200 -2.18 -15.18 -22.22
N GLU A 201 -3.07 -15.12 -23.22
CA GLU A 201 -2.81 -15.72 -24.53
C GLU A 201 -1.63 -15.06 -25.27
N LYS A 202 -1.48 -13.73 -25.20
CA LYS A 202 -0.35 -13.01 -25.78
C LYS A 202 0.98 -13.46 -25.14
N PHE A 203 1.00 -13.59 -23.81
CA PHE A 203 2.18 -14.07 -23.11
C PHE A 203 2.53 -15.51 -23.49
N ASN A 204 1.57 -16.43 -23.50
CA ASN A 204 1.80 -17.82 -23.91
C ASN A 204 2.35 -17.91 -25.35
N ARG A 205 1.88 -17.07 -26.27
CA ARG A 205 2.44 -16.97 -27.63
C ARG A 205 3.88 -16.44 -27.62
N LEU A 206 4.17 -15.41 -26.83
CA LEU A 206 5.50 -14.83 -26.71
C LEU A 206 6.55 -15.87 -26.27
N VAL A 207 6.19 -16.71 -25.30
CA VAL A 207 7.13 -17.71 -24.75
C VAL A 207 7.05 -19.09 -25.40
N SER A 208 6.24 -19.26 -26.45
CA SER A 208 5.98 -20.58 -27.08
C SER A 208 7.23 -21.28 -27.62
N SER A 209 8.23 -20.52 -28.09
CA SER A 209 9.48 -21.06 -28.62
C SER A 209 10.37 -21.73 -27.56
N TYR A 210 10.18 -21.43 -26.28
CA TYR A 210 10.94 -22.04 -25.20
C TYR A 210 10.45 -23.44 -24.82
N ASN A 211 9.24 -23.84 -25.28
CA ASN A 211 8.64 -25.17 -25.04
C ASN A 211 8.56 -25.55 -23.55
N TYR A 212 8.20 -24.61 -22.68
CA TYR A 212 7.97 -24.92 -21.27
C TYR A 212 6.81 -25.90 -21.07
N PRO A 213 6.85 -26.77 -20.03
CA PRO A 213 5.80 -27.76 -19.77
C PRO A 213 4.51 -27.15 -19.19
N TRP A 214 4.51 -25.86 -18.92
CA TRP A 214 3.40 -25.10 -18.34
C TRP A 214 2.89 -24.02 -19.30
N LYS A 215 1.68 -23.58 -19.06
CA LYS A 215 1.10 -22.34 -19.59
C LYS A 215 0.83 -21.39 -18.44
N LEU A 216 0.80 -20.08 -18.71
CA LEU A 216 0.67 -19.06 -17.67
C LEU A 216 -0.56 -19.30 -16.78
N GLU A 217 -1.73 -19.57 -17.37
CA GLU A 217 -2.97 -19.86 -16.64
C GLU A 217 -2.90 -21.05 -15.69
N ASN A 218 -1.97 -21.98 -15.89
CA ASN A 218 -1.84 -23.17 -15.06
C ASN A 218 -0.93 -22.96 -13.84
N ILE A 219 -0.11 -21.92 -13.87
CA ILE A 219 0.85 -21.64 -12.79
C ILE A 219 0.43 -20.43 -11.93
N LEU A 220 -0.58 -19.67 -12.36
CA LEU A 220 -1.15 -18.56 -11.59
C LEU A 220 -2.11 -19.06 -10.49
N PRO A 221 -2.25 -18.34 -9.36
CA PRO A 221 -3.30 -18.61 -8.39
C PRO A 221 -4.69 -18.35 -8.98
N LYS A 222 -5.70 -19.08 -8.50
CA LYS A 222 -7.09 -18.77 -8.82
C LYS A 222 -7.48 -17.45 -8.15
N VAL A 223 -8.11 -16.55 -8.92
CA VAL A 223 -8.59 -15.26 -8.41
C VAL A 223 -9.91 -15.43 -7.66
N LEU A 224 -10.02 -14.77 -6.51
CA LEU A 224 -11.23 -14.67 -5.71
C LEU A 224 -11.51 -13.20 -5.38
N VAL A 225 -12.77 -12.86 -5.12
CA VAL A 225 -13.17 -11.50 -4.73
C VAL A 225 -13.52 -11.41 -3.25
N ALA A 226 -13.54 -10.20 -2.71
CA ALA A 226 -13.98 -9.96 -1.34
C ALA A 226 -15.36 -10.56 -1.07
N GLY A 227 -15.48 -11.32 0.03
CA GLY A 227 -16.69 -12.03 0.41
C GLY A 227 -16.71 -13.52 0.01
N ASP A 228 -15.83 -13.95 -0.90
CA ASP A 228 -15.66 -15.37 -1.18
C ASP A 228 -14.99 -16.09 0.00
N ASN A 229 -15.31 -17.37 0.16
CA ASN A 229 -14.59 -18.24 1.09
C ASN A 229 -13.38 -18.85 0.36
N ALA A 230 -12.18 -18.59 0.86
CA ALA A 230 -10.91 -19.02 0.27
C ALA A 230 -10.36 -20.33 0.89
N GLY A 231 -11.16 -21.04 1.63
CA GLY A 231 -10.78 -22.29 2.30
C GLY A 231 -10.87 -22.20 3.83
N TYR A 232 -10.31 -23.18 4.48
CA TYR A 232 -10.35 -23.32 5.93
C TYR A 232 -8.96 -23.58 6.49
N LEU A 233 -8.70 -23.05 7.68
CA LEU A 233 -7.46 -23.32 8.40
C LEU A 233 -7.31 -24.82 8.66
N THR A 234 -6.22 -25.41 8.16
CA THR A 234 -5.91 -26.83 8.38
C THR A 234 -5.29 -27.05 9.77
N PRO A 235 -5.22 -28.29 10.28
CA PRO A 235 -4.48 -28.57 11.52
C PRO A 235 -3.01 -28.17 11.45
N GLU A 236 -2.35 -28.40 10.30
CA GLU A 236 -0.98 -28.01 10.03
C GLU A 236 -0.85 -26.49 9.98
N GLY A 237 -1.80 -25.81 9.33
CA GLY A 237 -1.86 -24.35 9.27
C GLY A 237 -2.06 -23.71 10.65
N ALA A 238 -2.91 -24.29 11.49
CA ALA A 238 -3.07 -23.82 12.86
C ALA A 238 -1.76 -23.94 13.66
N ALA A 239 -1.04 -25.04 13.51
CA ALA A 239 0.26 -25.25 14.16
C ALA A 239 1.36 -24.32 13.62
N LEU A 240 1.29 -23.90 12.34
CA LEU A 240 2.21 -22.92 11.75
C LEU A 240 2.00 -21.51 12.35
N ILE A 241 0.76 -21.15 12.69
CA ILE A 241 0.42 -19.84 13.27
C ILE A 241 0.69 -19.85 14.78
N ASP A 242 0.14 -20.85 15.47
CA ASP A 242 0.13 -20.95 16.95
C ASP A 242 0.96 -22.12 17.45
N ILE A 243 2.21 -21.84 17.81
CA ILE A 243 3.14 -22.82 18.38
C ILE A 243 2.68 -23.35 19.76
N SER A 244 1.73 -22.70 20.41
CA SER A 244 1.19 -23.15 21.70
C SER A 244 0.10 -24.22 21.54
N GLY A 245 -0.48 -24.36 20.34
CA GLY A 245 -1.48 -25.36 20.02
C GLY A 245 -2.90 -25.08 20.52
N HIS A 246 -3.22 -23.84 20.91
CA HIS A 246 -4.57 -23.46 21.34
C HIS A 246 -5.49 -23.19 20.14
N LEU A 247 -4.97 -22.61 19.06
CA LEU A 247 -5.75 -22.27 17.86
C LEU A 247 -6.24 -23.53 17.16
N LYS A 248 -7.54 -23.64 16.92
CA LYS A 248 -8.18 -24.81 16.30
C LYS A 248 -8.28 -24.67 14.79
N ALA A 249 -8.20 -25.78 14.10
CA ALA A 249 -8.47 -25.88 12.67
C ALA A 249 -9.96 -25.69 12.34
N GLY A 250 -10.28 -25.50 11.05
CA GLY A 250 -11.65 -25.38 10.55
C GLY A 250 -12.19 -23.95 10.54
N ILE A 251 -11.40 -22.96 10.92
CA ILE A 251 -11.74 -21.55 10.84
C ILE A 251 -11.74 -21.13 9.37
N PRO A 252 -12.81 -20.45 8.85
CA PRO A 252 -12.84 -19.95 7.49
C PRO A 252 -11.80 -18.85 7.27
N VAL A 253 -11.20 -18.83 6.07
CA VAL A 253 -10.19 -17.85 5.69
C VAL A 253 -10.67 -17.08 4.47
N CYS A 254 -10.60 -15.75 4.50
CA CYS A 254 -10.97 -14.91 3.36
C CYS A 254 -9.84 -14.90 2.29
N PRO A 255 -10.12 -14.44 1.05
CA PRO A 255 -9.09 -14.28 0.04
C PRO A 255 -7.91 -13.44 0.55
N PRO A 256 -6.67 -13.92 0.39
CA PRO A 256 -5.49 -13.16 0.82
C PRO A 256 -5.28 -11.96 -0.10
N GLU A 257 -4.94 -10.80 0.46
CA GLU A 257 -4.86 -9.53 -0.27
C GLU A 257 -3.52 -8.82 -0.12
N GLY A 258 -3.24 -7.90 -1.04
CA GLY A 258 -2.13 -6.98 -0.94
C GLY A 258 -2.41 -5.81 0.03
N ASP A 259 -1.34 -5.24 0.60
CA ASP A 259 -1.41 -4.11 1.52
C ASP A 259 -2.09 -2.86 0.92
N ALA A 260 -1.98 -2.65 -0.38
CA ALA A 260 -2.67 -1.57 -1.09
C ALA A 260 -4.20 -1.72 -1.02
N GLY A 261 -4.72 -2.91 -1.35
CA GLY A 261 -6.16 -3.22 -1.30
C GLY A 261 -6.72 -3.15 0.12
N THR A 262 -6.01 -3.72 1.09
CA THR A 262 -6.44 -3.67 2.51
C THR A 262 -6.35 -2.26 3.09
N GLY A 263 -5.38 -1.45 2.66
CA GLY A 263 -5.30 -0.02 2.96
C GLY A 263 -6.51 0.76 2.45
N MET A 264 -7.01 0.45 1.26
CA MET A 264 -8.24 1.05 0.72
C MET A 264 -9.47 0.66 1.55
N VAL A 265 -9.56 -0.59 2.00
CA VAL A 265 -10.62 -1.06 2.90
C VAL A 265 -10.57 -0.33 4.25
N ALA A 266 -9.40 -0.24 4.85
CA ALA A 266 -9.18 0.43 6.13
C ALA A 266 -9.48 1.95 6.10
N THR A 267 -9.51 2.53 4.91
CA THR A 267 -9.80 3.96 4.70
C THR A 267 -11.16 4.22 4.05
N ASN A 268 -12.00 3.20 3.91
CA ASN A 268 -13.30 3.29 3.22
C ASN A 268 -13.21 3.92 1.81
N ALA A 269 -12.20 3.51 1.06
CA ALA A 269 -11.85 4.07 -0.26
C ALA A 269 -11.98 3.04 -1.39
N VAL A 270 -12.97 2.14 -1.32
CA VAL A 270 -13.21 1.08 -2.32
C VAL A 270 -14.33 1.41 -3.31
N LYS A 271 -15.11 2.44 -3.04
CA LYS A 271 -16.22 2.88 -3.88
C LYS A 271 -15.72 3.70 -5.06
N LYS A 272 -16.36 3.55 -6.23
CA LYS A 272 -16.09 4.43 -7.38
C LYS A 272 -16.17 5.91 -7.00
N ARG A 273 -15.27 6.72 -7.52
CA ARG A 273 -15.11 8.15 -7.23
C ARG A 273 -14.60 8.44 -5.81
N THR A 274 -14.03 7.44 -5.14
CA THR A 274 -13.26 7.66 -3.91
C THR A 274 -11.83 7.24 -4.10
N GLY A 275 -10.97 7.63 -3.19
CA GLY A 275 -9.57 7.21 -3.19
C GLY A 275 -8.94 7.33 -1.82
N ASN A 276 -7.73 6.83 -1.71
CA ASN A 276 -6.89 7.08 -0.55
C ASN A 276 -5.52 7.65 -0.96
N VAL A 277 -4.90 8.36 -0.02
CA VAL A 277 -3.51 8.83 -0.13
C VAL A 277 -2.76 8.40 1.10
N SER A 278 -1.66 7.69 0.89
CA SER A 278 -0.65 7.44 1.92
C SER A 278 0.51 8.41 1.73
N ALA A 279 0.92 9.12 2.80
CA ALA A 279 2.05 10.03 2.76
C ALA A 279 2.95 9.87 3.98
N GLY A 280 4.10 9.27 3.75
CA GLY A 280 5.17 9.01 4.71
C GLY A 280 6.54 9.33 4.10
N THR A 281 7.47 8.37 4.09
CA THR A 281 8.76 8.47 3.40
C THR A 281 8.57 8.65 1.90
N SER A 282 7.70 7.84 1.30
CA SER A 282 7.13 7.95 -0.04
C SER A 282 5.65 8.35 0.03
N SER A 283 5.03 8.63 -1.11
CA SER A 283 3.59 8.83 -1.16
C SER A 283 2.97 8.10 -2.34
N PHE A 284 1.71 7.71 -2.19
CA PHE A 284 0.92 7.20 -3.30
C PHE A 284 -0.54 7.61 -3.17
N SER A 285 -1.21 7.77 -4.29
CA SER A 285 -2.66 7.89 -4.37
C SER A 285 -3.24 6.69 -5.10
N MET A 286 -4.38 6.22 -4.64
CA MET A 286 -5.16 5.17 -5.28
C MET A 286 -6.58 5.68 -5.48
N ILE A 287 -7.02 5.78 -6.72
CA ILE A 287 -8.31 6.35 -7.09
C ILE A 287 -9.15 5.29 -7.81
N VAL A 288 -10.34 5.00 -7.26
CA VAL A 288 -11.28 4.03 -7.84
C VAL A 288 -12.00 4.68 -9.02
N LEU A 289 -11.77 4.12 -10.20
CA LEU A 289 -12.25 4.66 -11.46
C LEU A 289 -13.71 4.27 -11.74
N GLU A 290 -14.45 5.13 -12.42
CA GLU A 290 -15.78 4.82 -12.98
C GLU A 290 -15.67 4.12 -14.33
N LYS A 291 -14.61 4.40 -15.09
CA LYS A 291 -14.32 3.86 -16.42
C LYS A 291 -12.83 3.63 -16.59
N GLU A 292 -12.46 2.79 -17.54
CA GLU A 292 -11.07 2.58 -17.93
C GLU A 292 -10.42 3.88 -18.43
N LEU A 293 -9.09 4.00 -18.28
CA LEU A 293 -8.31 5.09 -18.87
C LEU A 293 -8.30 4.96 -20.40
N SER A 294 -8.20 6.09 -21.10
CA SER A 294 -8.23 6.14 -22.57
C SER A 294 -7.03 5.46 -23.23
N LYS A 295 -5.91 5.39 -22.50
CA LYS A 295 -4.65 4.77 -22.94
C LYS A 295 -3.81 4.38 -21.69
N PRO A 296 -2.80 3.51 -21.85
CA PRO A 296 -1.84 3.28 -20.78
C PRO A 296 -0.96 4.52 -20.55
N TYR A 297 -0.63 4.76 -19.29
CA TYR A 297 0.31 5.79 -18.86
C TYR A 297 1.41 5.13 -18.05
N GLU A 298 2.66 5.41 -18.38
CA GLU A 298 3.83 4.83 -17.70
C GLU A 298 3.92 5.20 -16.20
N MET A 299 3.34 6.36 -15.83
CA MET A 299 3.33 6.86 -14.46
C MET A 299 2.13 6.39 -13.63
N ILE A 300 1.23 5.60 -14.21
CA ILE A 300 0.01 5.12 -13.54
C ILE A 300 -0.01 3.60 -13.57
N ASP A 301 -0.01 3.00 -12.40
CA ASP A 301 -0.20 1.57 -12.26
C ASP A 301 -1.70 1.27 -12.13
N MET A 302 -2.19 0.38 -12.96
CA MET A 302 -3.58 -0.06 -12.91
C MET A 302 -3.70 -1.33 -12.08
N VAL A 303 -4.35 -1.22 -10.93
CA VAL A 303 -4.65 -2.33 -10.02
C VAL A 303 -6.15 -2.39 -9.75
N THR A 304 -6.61 -3.23 -8.82
CA THR A 304 -8.03 -3.30 -8.47
C THR A 304 -8.25 -3.17 -6.97
N THR A 305 -9.47 -2.80 -6.58
CA THR A 305 -9.96 -2.98 -5.22
C THR A 305 -10.21 -4.47 -4.94
N PRO A 306 -10.34 -4.91 -3.67
CA PRO A 306 -10.65 -6.31 -3.32
C PRO A 306 -11.98 -6.85 -3.89
N ASN A 307 -12.86 -5.98 -4.40
CA ASN A 307 -14.08 -6.37 -5.11
C ASN A 307 -14.00 -6.16 -6.64
N GLY A 308 -12.79 -5.89 -7.19
CA GLY A 308 -12.50 -5.89 -8.63
C GLY A 308 -12.76 -4.58 -9.37
N ASN A 309 -13.08 -3.47 -8.68
CA ASN A 309 -13.15 -2.17 -9.34
C ASN A 309 -11.74 -1.68 -9.75
N ALA A 310 -11.62 -1.14 -10.96
CA ALA A 310 -10.35 -0.60 -11.45
C ALA A 310 -9.85 0.58 -10.58
N VAL A 311 -8.57 0.58 -10.28
CA VAL A 311 -7.89 1.62 -9.48
C VAL A 311 -6.69 2.14 -10.25
N ALA A 312 -6.61 3.46 -10.38
CA ALA A 312 -5.40 4.14 -10.85
C ALA A 312 -4.52 4.48 -9.64
N MET A 313 -3.30 3.97 -9.64
CA MET A 313 -2.31 4.25 -8.60
C MET A 313 -1.19 5.12 -9.15
N VAL A 314 -0.95 6.26 -8.50
CA VAL A 314 0.22 7.12 -8.72
C VAL A 314 1.16 6.95 -7.54
N HIS A 315 2.40 6.54 -7.77
CA HIS A 315 3.41 6.32 -6.74
C HIS A 315 4.58 7.30 -6.89
N CYS A 316 4.94 7.97 -5.80
CA CYS A 316 6.07 8.89 -5.69
C CYS A 316 7.09 8.36 -4.69
N ASN A 317 8.35 8.29 -5.08
CA ASN A 317 9.42 7.79 -4.22
C ASN A 317 9.75 8.72 -3.06
N ASN A 318 9.46 10.01 -3.20
CA ASN A 318 9.87 11.05 -2.26
C ASN A 318 8.65 11.80 -1.70
N CYS A 319 8.59 11.93 -0.36
CA CYS A 319 7.54 12.69 0.32
C CYS A 319 8.13 13.48 1.50
N THR A 320 8.08 12.98 2.74
CA THR A 320 8.45 13.77 3.93
C THR A 320 9.90 13.62 4.38
N SER A 321 10.72 12.77 3.75
CA SER A 321 12.08 12.44 4.24
C SER A 321 13.00 13.67 4.33
N ASP A 322 13.00 14.54 3.31
CA ASP A 322 13.79 15.76 3.33
C ASP A 322 13.28 16.77 4.38
N LEU A 323 11.96 16.93 4.49
CA LEU A 323 11.35 17.77 5.53
C LEU A 323 11.73 17.27 6.94
N ASN A 324 11.75 15.95 7.15
CA ASN A 324 12.20 15.36 8.42
C ASN A 324 13.66 15.68 8.73
N ALA A 325 14.55 15.69 7.71
CA ALA A 325 15.95 16.08 7.89
C ALA A 325 16.08 17.54 8.35
N TRP A 326 15.31 18.46 7.75
CA TRP A 326 15.28 19.87 8.18
C TRP A 326 14.75 20.03 9.61
N ILE A 327 13.69 19.32 9.98
CA ILE A 327 13.13 19.41 11.36
C ILE A 327 14.13 18.85 12.37
N ASN A 328 14.85 17.79 12.04
CA ASN A 328 15.94 17.27 12.87
C ASN A 328 17.06 18.30 13.03
N LEU A 329 17.43 19.01 11.98
CA LEU A 329 18.41 20.08 12.04
C LEU A 329 17.95 21.22 12.99
N PHE A 330 16.66 21.63 12.94
CA PHE A 330 16.12 22.59 13.89
C PHE A 330 16.13 22.06 15.34
N ASN A 331 15.93 20.77 15.54
CA ASN A 331 16.04 20.15 16.86
C ASN A 331 17.49 20.17 17.38
N GLU A 332 18.47 19.91 16.52
CA GLU A 332 19.90 20.06 16.87
C GLU A 332 20.23 21.51 17.26
N TYR A 333 19.71 22.48 16.51
CA TYR A 333 19.85 23.90 16.88
C TYR A 333 19.26 24.19 18.26
N ASN A 334 18.08 23.70 18.60
CA ASN A 334 17.46 23.88 19.92
C ASN A 334 18.34 23.30 21.03
N LYS A 335 18.91 22.09 20.81
CA LYS A 335 19.80 21.44 21.78
C LYS A 335 21.06 22.27 22.09
N LEU A 336 21.60 23.00 21.10
CA LEU A 336 22.75 23.91 21.33
C LEU A 336 22.45 25.00 22.36
N PHE A 337 21.19 25.40 22.51
CA PHE A 337 20.72 26.37 23.50
C PHE A 337 20.13 25.75 24.76
N GLY A 338 20.30 24.42 24.93
CA GLY A 338 19.78 23.69 26.10
C GLY A 338 18.25 23.55 26.08
N ILE A 339 17.62 23.72 24.91
CA ILE A 339 16.18 23.55 24.75
C ILE A 339 15.90 22.10 24.36
N GLU A 340 15.40 21.31 25.33
CA GLU A 340 14.84 20.00 25.05
C GLU A 340 13.39 20.11 24.62
N MET A 341 13.04 19.52 23.49
CA MET A 341 11.69 19.56 22.95
C MET A 341 11.25 18.17 22.48
N ASP A 342 10.04 17.78 22.85
CA ASP A 342 9.38 16.61 22.29
C ASP A 342 9.21 16.76 20.77
N MET A 343 9.57 15.71 20.02
CA MET A 343 9.56 15.77 18.55
C MET A 343 8.15 15.99 17.99
N ASN A 344 7.11 15.38 18.56
CA ASN A 344 5.75 15.59 18.09
C ASN A 344 5.30 17.04 18.29
N LYS A 345 5.73 17.65 19.41
CA LYS A 345 5.49 19.08 19.67
C LYS A 345 6.24 19.95 18.67
N LEU A 346 7.48 19.62 18.33
CA LEU A 346 8.25 20.35 17.33
C LEU A 346 7.60 20.28 15.95
N TYR A 347 7.27 19.08 15.48
CA TYR A 347 6.52 18.88 14.23
C TYR A 347 5.22 19.67 14.24
N GLY A 348 4.38 19.49 15.26
CA GLY A 348 3.10 20.16 15.35
C GLY A 348 3.20 21.70 15.37
N THR A 349 4.24 22.26 16.01
CA THR A 349 4.49 23.69 16.05
C THR A 349 4.89 24.23 14.68
N LEU A 350 5.89 23.62 14.04
CA LEU A 350 6.39 24.05 12.74
C LEU A 350 5.33 23.88 11.63
N TYR A 351 4.60 22.78 11.65
CA TYR A 351 3.54 22.52 10.66
C TYR A 351 2.41 23.55 10.77
N ARG A 352 1.91 23.85 11.98
CA ARG A 352 0.89 24.89 12.14
C ARG A 352 1.41 26.27 11.77
N HIS A 353 2.66 26.60 12.12
CA HIS A 353 3.28 27.86 11.73
C HIS A 353 3.39 28.02 10.21
N ALA A 354 3.58 26.93 9.46
CA ALA A 354 3.59 26.96 8.01
C ALA A 354 2.29 27.48 7.39
N LEU A 355 1.14 27.31 8.08
CA LEU A 355 -0.14 27.84 7.59
C LEU A 355 -0.26 29.37 7.68
N GLU A 356 0.62 30.03 8.43
CA GLU A 356 0.74 31.49 8.49
C GLU A 356 1.53 32.07 7.31
N GLY A 357 2.23 31.21 6.55
CA GLY A 357 2.98 31.58 5.36
C GLY A 357 2.07 31.78 4.14
N ASP A 358 2.64 32.41 3.11
CA ASP A 358 1.94 32.60 1.83
C ASP A 358 1.58 31.22 1.22
N ALA A 359 0.41 31.10 0.62
CA ALA A 359 -0.09 29.83 0.07
C ALA A 359 0.80 29.28 -1.06
N ASP A 360 1.52 30.16 -1.78
CA ASP A 360 2.53 29.83 -2.79
C ASP A 360 3.95 29.68 -2.20
N SER A 361 4.09 29.59 -0.88
CA SER A 361 5.38 29.54 -0.16
C SER A 361 6.26 30.78 -0.35
N GLY A 362 5.67 31.94 -0.72
CA GLY A 362 6.40 33.19 -0.95
C GLY A 362 7.42 33.14 -2.07
N GLY A 363 7.26 32.24 -3.04
CA GLY A 363 8.17 32.03 -4.18
C GLY A 363 9.25 30.97 -3.95
N LEU A 364 9.39 30.45 -2.74
CA LEU A 364 10.38 29.43 -2.39
C LEU A 364 10.03 28.08 -3.06
N ILE A 365 11.07 27.33 -3.49
CA ILE A 365 10.94 26.00 -4.10
C ILE A 365 11.83 25.03 -3.35
N SER A 366 11.33 23.83 -3.09
CA SER A 366 12.12 22.70 -2.58
C SER A 366 11.91 21.48 -3.47
N TYR A 367 12.99 20.83 -3.85
CA TYR A 367 12.99 19.48 -4.42
C TYR A 367 13.44 18.53 -3.32
N ASN A 368 12.50 17.73 -2.85
CA ASN A 368 12.69 16.81 -1.73
C ASN A 368 13.22 15.42 -2.16
N TYR A 369 13.95 15.37 -3.29
CA TYR A 369 14.38 14.13 -3.94
C TYR A 369 15.58 13.50 -3.25
N ILE A 370 15.33 12.62 -2.29
CA ILE A 370 16.35 11.79 -1.66
C ILE A 370 16.76 10.64 -2.59
N SER A 371 15.83 10.18 -3.44
CA SER A 371 16.03 9.14 -4.45
C SER A 371 15.50 9.59 -5.80
N GLY A 372 15.70 8.78 -6.84
CA GLY A 372 15.12 9.02 -8.16
C GLY A 372 13.58 9.15 -8.10
N GLU A 373 13.04 9.91 -9.06
CA GLU A 373 11.60 10.17 -9.13
C GLU A 373 11.11 9.98 -10.58
N PRO A 374 10.55 8.79 -10.88
CA PRO A 374 10.12 8.44 -12.24
C PRO A 374 9.12 9.42 -12.86
N ILE A 375 8.18 9.94 -12.05
CA ILE A 375 7.15 10.90 -12.51
C ILE A 375 7.79 12.16 -13.12
N THR A 376 8.97 12.54 -12.67
CA THR A 376 9.71 13.70 -13.19
C THR A 376 10.92 13.31 -14.05
N GLY A 377 11.03 12.01 -14.41
CA GLY A 377 12.08 11.51 -15.31
C GLY A 377 13.47 11.46 -14.71
N LEU A 378 13.59 11.35 -13.38
CA LEU A 378 14.87 11.35 -12.67
C LEU A 378 15.18 9.95 -12.12
N SER A 379 16.35 9.39 -12.48
CA SER A 379 16.85 8.11 -11.95
C SER A 379 17.53 8.23 -10.59
N GLU A 380 18.03 9.43 -10.25
CA GLU A 380 18.63 9.79 -8.97
C GLU A 380 18.00 11.08 -8.44
N GLY A 381 18.17 11.39 -7.14
CA GLY A 381 17.73 12.63 -6.54
C GLY A 381 18.87 13.44 -5.94
N ARG A 382 18.63 14.75 -5.82
CA ARG A 382 19.47 15.70 -5.07
C ARG A 382 18.54 16.66 -4.33
N PRO A 383 18.39 16.54 -3.00
CA PRO A 383 17.57 17.51 -2.26
C PRO A 383 18.08 18.93 -2.46
N LEU A 384 17.23 19.81 -2.97
CA LEU A 384 17.59 21.20 -3.27
C LEU A 384 16.58 22.18 -2.69
N PHE A 385 17.08 23.28 -2.15
CA PHE A 385 16.30 24.44 -1.78
C PHE A 385 16.69 25.62 -2.68
N VAL A 386 15.72 26.16 -3.41
CA VAL A 386 15.93 27.21 -4.42
C VAL A 386 15.15 28.46 -4.04
N ARG A 387 15.80 29.61 -4.06
CA ARG A 387 15.17 30.91 -3.86
C ARG A 387 15.86 32.01 -4.66
N SER A 388 15.10 33.03 -5.00
CA SER A 388 15.61 34.29 -5.55
C SER A 388 15.78 35.36 -4.45
N SER A 389 16.39 36.49 -4.82
CA SER A 389 16.53 37.61 -3.89
C SER A 389 15.22 38.34 -3.56
N THR A 390 14.19 38.10 -4.36
CA THR A 390 12.88 38.74 -4.22
C THR A 390 11.85 37.86 -3.47
N ASP A 391 12.19 36.60 -3.20
CA ASP A 391 11.30 35.67 -2.53
C ASP A 391 11.18 36.00 -1.02
N LYS A 392 10.01 35.74 -0.45
CA LYS A 392 9.73 36.02 0.96
C LYS A 392 10.28 34.88 1.84
N PHE A 393 11.54 35.00 2.23
CA PHE A 393 12.21 34.02 3.05
C PHE A 393 11.90 34.21 4.54
N SER A 394 10.96 33.42 5.05
CA SER A 394 10.57 33.31 6.46
C SER A 394 10.48 31.85 6.87
N LEU A 395 10.47 31.57 8.18
CA LEU A 395 10.31 30.20 8.68
C LEU A 395 8.97 29.60 8.25
N ALA A 396 7.89 30.37 8.29
CA ALA A 396 6.57 29.94 7.85
C ALA A 396 6.57 29.51 6.37
N ASN A 397 7.10 30.37 5.48
CA ASN A 397 7.20 30.06 4.06
C ASN A 397 8.18 28.91 3.77
N PHE A 398 9.27 28.80 4.53
CA PHE A 398 10.23 27.70 4.41
C PHE A 398 9.58 26.34 4.70
N ILE A 399 8.91 26.20 5.84
CA ILE A 399 8.23 24.95 6.19
C ILE A 399 7.08 24.67 5.22
N ARG A 400 6.32 25.71 4.81
CA ARG A 400 5.24 25.55 3.82
C ARG A 400 5.77 25.05 2.47
N CYS A 401 6.92 25.54 2.04
CA CYS A 401 7.59 25.10 0.81
C CYS A 401 7.89 23.60 0.85
N HIS A 402 8.44 23.09 1.96
CA HIS A 402 8.72 21.66 2.12
C HIS A 402 7.44 20.82 2.25
N LEU A 403 6.38 21.34 2.87
CA LEU A 403 5.08 20.69 2.90
C LEU A 403 4.46 20.61 1.50
N ASN A 404 4.51 21.69 0.72
CA ASN A 404 4.05 21.71 -0.67
C ASN A 404 4.87 20.77 -1.54
N ALA A 405 6.20 20.69 -1.36
CA ALA A 405 7.09 19.75 -2.05
C ALA A 405 6.71 18.28 -1.76
N SER A 406 6.33 17.97 -0.52
CA SER A 406 5.95 16.60 -0.11
C SER A 406 4.76 16.04 -0.91
N VAL A 407 3.91 16.89 -1.49
CA VAL A 407 2.76 16.50 -2.32
C VAL A 407 2.87 16.97 -3.78
N GLY A 408 3.95 17.68 -4.12
CA GLY A 408 4.13 18.29 -5.44
C GLY A 408 4.19 17.26 -6.57
N VAL A 409 4.98 16.22 -6.40
CA VAL A 409 5.09 15.14 -7.40
C VAL A 409 3.80 14.34 -7.51
N LEU A 410 3.14 14.08 -6.38
CA LEU A 410 1.83 13.43 -6.36
C LEU A 410 0.78 14.24 -7.14
N ASN A 411 0.81 15.58 -7.02
CA ASN A 411 -0.03 16.44 -7.85
C ASN A 411 0.30 16.28 -9.34
N ILE A 412 1.60 16.22 -9.72
CA ILE A 412 2.01 16.07 -11.12
C ILE A 412 1.48 14.76 -11.71
N GLY A 413 1.59 13.66 -10.99
CA GLY A 413 1.07 12.37 -11.44
C GLY A 413 -0.45 12.33 -11.52
N ASN A 414 -1.14 12.91 -10.54
CA ASN A 414 -2.61 12.98 -10.53
C ASN A 414 -3.17 13.98 -11.57
N ASP A 415 -2.39 14.94 -12.05
CA ASP A 415 -2.82 15.84 -13.14
C ASP A 415 -3.27 15.06 -14.38
N ILE A 416 -2.65 13.91 -14.65
CA ILE A 416 -3.06 13.00 -15.74
C ILE A 416 -4.51 12.55 -15.52
N LEU A 417 -4.83 12.06 -14.33
CA LEU A 417 -6.16 11.56 -14.02
C LEU A 417 -7.22 12.67 -14.07
N PHE A 418 -6.93 13.83 -13.49
CA PHE A 418 -7.91 14.90 -13.34
C PHE A 418 -8.07 15.77 -14.60
N ASN A 419 -6.96 16.10 -15.26
CA ASN A 419 -6.96 17.05 -16.36
C ASN A 419 -7.01 16.38 -17.75
N GLU A 420 -6.36 15.21 -17.95
CA GLU A 420 -6.39 14.50 -19.24
C GLU A 420 -7.54 13.50 -19.31
N GLU A 421 -7.70 12.64 -18.29
CA GLU A 421 -8.72 11.59 -18.24
C GLU A 421 -10.05 12.04 -17.66
N HIS A 422 -10.10 13.25 -17.08
CA HIS A 422 -11.30 13.85 -16.47
C HIS A 422 -11.95 12.94 -15.40
N VAL A 423 -11.12 12.23 -14.63
CA VAL A 423 -11.56 11.38 -13.52
C VAL A 423 -12.22 12.24 -12.46
N GLN A 424 -13.42 11.85 -12.06
CA GLN A 424 -14.15 12.52 -10.98
C GLN A 424 -13.87 11.84 -9.65
N VAL A 425 -13.61 12.64 -8.60
CA VAL A 425 -13.37 12.14 -7.25
C VAL A 425 -14.19 12.97 -6.25
N ASP A 426 -15.01 12.29 -5.46
CA ASP A 426 -15.88 12.92 -4.50
C ASP A 426 -15.20 13.10 -3.12
N ARG A 427 -14.30 12.16 -2.77
CA ARG A 427 -13.60 12.13 -1.48
C ARG A 427 -12.30 11.35 -1.58
N ILE A 428 -11.28 11.84 -0.89
CA ILE A 428 -10.04 11.10 -0.63
C ILE A 428 -9.82 10.98 0.88
N THR A 429 -9.52 9.77 1.32
CA THR A 429 -9.11 9.51 2.69
C THR A 429 -7.59 9.43 2.76
N ALA A 430 -6.98 10.25 3.62
CA ALA A 430 -5.54 10.36 3.74
C ALA A 430 -5.03 9.74 5.06
N HIS A 431 -3.84 9.16 5.02
CA HIS A 431 -3.15 8.61 6.18
C HIS A 431 -1.63 8.72 6.05
N GLY A 432 -0.90 8.41 7.14
CA GLY A 432 0.56 8.47 7.19
C GLY A 432 1.11 9.65 7.98
N GLY A 433 2.43 9.75 8.00
CA GLY A 433 3.15 10.70 8.87
C GLY A 433 2.80 12.16 8.64
N LEU A 434 2.56 12.54 7.39
CA LEU A 434 2.19 13.92 7.00
C LEU A 434 0.91 14.41 7.70
N PHE A 435 -0.02 13.49 8.02
CA PHE A 435 -1.33 13.81 8.57
C PHE A 435 -1.42 13.70 10.10
N LYS A 436 -0.31 13.38 10.79
CA LYS A 436 -0.28 13.31 12.26
C LYS A 436 -0.54 14.65 12.94
N THR A 437 -0.16 15.77 12.30
CA THR A 437 -0.56 17.12 12.78
C THR A 437 -1.93 17.45 12.19
N PRO A 438 -2.97 17.54 13.04
CA PRO A 438 -4.33 17.83 12.57
C PRO A 438 -4.40 19.03 11.64
N GLU A 439 -5.21 18.95 10.61
CA GLU A 439 -5.53 19.96 9.60
C GLU A 439 -4.42 20.27 8.60
N VAL A 440 -3.14 20.30 9.00
CA VAL A 440 -2.07 20.84 8.16
C VAL A 440 -1.85 20.03 6.88
N GLY A 441 -1.53 18.74 7.02
CA GLY A 441 -1.35 17.86 5.85
C GLY A 441 -2.62 17.79 4.99
N GLN A 442 -3.80 17.80 5.61
CA GLN A 442 -5.08 17.78 4.91
C GLN A 442 -5.26 19.03 4.04
N ARG A 443 -5.00 20.23 4.57
CA ARG A 443 -5.13 21.51 3.82
C ARG A 443 -4.16 21.56 2.65
N ILE A 444 -2.91 21.15 2.86
CA ILE A 444 -1.88 21.12 1.80
C ILE A 444 -2.32 20.16 0.69
N LEU A 445 -2.71 18.93 1.04
CA LEU A 445 -3.13 17.94 0.06
C LEU A 445 -4.44 18.33 -0.64
N ALA A 446 -5.42 18.85 0.10
CA ALA A 446 -6.70 19.30 -0.47
C ALA A 446 -6.49 20.39 -1.52
N ALA A 447 -5.61 21.36 -1.24
CA ALA A 447 -5.23 22.40 -2.21
C ALA A 447 -4.53 21.81 -3.44
N ALA A 448 -3.63 20.84 -3.22
CA ALA A 448 -2.86 20.19 -4.29
C ALA A 448 -3.75 19.43 -5.28
N ILE A 449 -4.71 18.65 -4.79
CA ILE A 449 -5.55 17.78 -5.63
C ILE A 449 -6.99 18.30 -5.81
N LYS A 450 -7.31 19.47 -5.27
CA LYS A 450 -8.60 20.19 -5.40
C LYS A 450 -9.81 19.36 -4.99
N THR A 451 -9.63 18.48 -4.01
CA THR A 451 -10.63 17.50 -3.56
C THR A 451 -10.68 17.50 -2.03
N PRO A 452 -11.86 17.28 -1.41
CA PRO A 452 -11.97 17.14 0.03
C PRO A 452 -11.08 16.00 0.56
N ILE A 453 -10.35 16.27 1.66
CA ILE A 453 -9.48 15.29 2.30
C ILE A 453 -10.02 14.94 3.68
N SER A 454 -10.31 13.66 3.86
CA SER A 454 -10.68 13.07 5.16
C SER A 454 -9.49 12.36 5.80
N VAL A 455 -9.38 12.44 7.12
CA VAL A 455 -8.47 11.62 7.94
C VAL A 455 -9.29 10.89 8.98
N MET A 456 -9.19 9.56 9.00
CA MET A 456 -9.93 8.71 9.92
C MET A 456 -9.15 8.52 11.22
N GLU A 457 -9.84 8.38 12.35
CA GLU A 457 -9.22 8.05 13.63
C GLU A 457 -8.53 6.67 13.59
N THR A 458 -9.10 5.74 12.83
CA THR A 458 -8.59 4.37 12.62
C THR A 458 -7.46 4.29 11.58
N ALA A 459 -7.03 5.40 11.02
CA ALA A 459 -5.97 5.43 9.99
C ALA A 459 -4.62 4.84 10.45
N GLY A 460 -4.41 4.70 11.77
CA GLY A 460 -3.23 4.06 12.37
C GLY A 460 -3.27 2.53 12.40
N GLU A 461 -4.44 1.92 12.18
CA GLU A 461 -4.62 0.46 12.27
C GLU A 461 -4.10 -0.28 11.03
N GLY A 462 -4.08 0.38 9.86
CA GLY A 462 -3.43 -0.11 8.65
C GLY A 462 -4.08 -1.32 8.00
N GLY A 463 -3.30 -2.03 7.18
CA GLY A 463 -3.76 -3.16 6.39
C GLY A 463 -4.16 -4.38 7.21
N ALA A 464 -3.60 -4.58 8.42
CA ALA A 464 -4.04 -5.66 9.31
C ALA A 464 -5.52 -5.52 9.72
N TRP A 465 -5.97 -4.29 10.01
CA TRP A 465 -7.38 -4.03 10.24
C TRP A 465 -8.20 -4.16 8.95
N GLY A 466 -7.67 -3.67 7.82
CA GLY A 466 -8.32 -3.82 6.52
C GLY A 466 -8.60 -5.27 6.14
N ILE A 467 -7.63 -6.17 6.34
CA ILE A 467 -7.85 -7.60 6.06
C ILE A 467 -8.77 -8.26 7.11
N ALA A 468 -8.76 -7.81 8.36
CA ALA A 468 -9.74 -8.25 9.35
C ALA A 468 -11.17 -7.85 8.94
N LEU A 469 -11.35 -6.64 8.37
CA LEU A 469 -12.64 -6.19 7.83
C LEU A 469 -13.09 -7.04 6.65
N LEU A 470 -12.19 -7.43 5.74
CA LEU A 470 -12.52 -8.35 4.63
C LEU A 470 -12.90 -9.74 5.14
N ALA A 471 -12.22 -10.26 6.15
CA ALA A 471 -12.57 -11.51 6.79
C ALA A 471 -13.94 -11.42 7.52
N ALA A 472 -14.20 -10.29 8.19
CA ALA A 472 -15.51 -10.02 8.82
C ALA A 472 -16.63 -9.87 7.77
N PHE A 473 -16.34 -9.21 6.63
CA PHE A 473 -17.27 -9.12 5.51
C PHE A 473 -17.66 -10.51 4.98
N MET A 474 -16.70 -11.39 4.79
CA MET A 474 -16.97 -12.78 4.39
C MET A 474 -17.84 -13.53 5.43
N ALA A 475 -17.49 -13.43 6.71
CA ALA A 475 -18.13 -14.23 7.76
C ALA A 475 -19.47 -13.68 8.23
N ASN A 476 -19.64 -12.36 8.29
CA ASN A 476 -20.73 -11.68 8.99
C ASN A 476 -21.72 -10.93 8.09
N ASN A 477 -21.53 -10.91 6.76
CA ASN A 477 -22.40 -10.20 5.83
C ASN A 477 -23.75 -10.91 5.61
N VAL A 478 -24.53 -11.03 6.67
CA VAL A 478 -25.86 -11.69 6.65
C VAL A 478 -26.82 -10.99 5.67
N GLN A 479 -26.70 -9.67 5.53
CA GLN A 479 -27.57 -8.85 4.67
C GLN A 479 -27.17 -8.93 3.18
N LYS A 480 -26.06 -9.59 2.85
CA LYS A 480 -25.52 -9.68 1.48
C LYS A 480 -25.29 -8.29 0.83
N LEU A 481 -24.79 -7.36 1.61
CA LEU A 481 -24.38 -6.04 1.14
C LEU A 481 -23.19 -6.17 0.17
N SER A 482 -23.02 -5.21 -0.73
CA SER A 482 -21.75 -5.04 -1.42
C SER A 482 -20.64 -4.63 -0.42
N LEU A 483 -19.37 -4.78 -0.79
CA LEU A 483 -18.27 -4.38 0.10
C LEU A 483 -18.36 -2.89 0.46
N GLU A 484 -18.66 -2.04 -0.52
CA GLU A 484 -18.82 -0.59 -0.35
C GLU A 484 -19.93 -0.27 0.66
N ASP A 485 -21.09 -0.92 0.50
CA ASP A 485 -22.23 -0.72 1.38
C ASP A 485 -21.99 -1.27 2.79
N TYR A 486 -21.29 -2.40 2.91
CA TYR A 486 -20.90 -2.97 4.19
C TYR A 486 -19.98 -2.02 4.96
N LEU A 487 -18.95 -1.52 4.30
CA LEU A 487 -18.04 -0.57 4.91
C LEU A 487 -18.77 0.72 5.30
N GLU A 488 -19.57 1.30 4.42
CA GLU A 488 -20.25 2.57 4.68
C GLU A 488 -21.33 2.45 5.79
N LYS A 489 -22.09 1.35 5.81
CA LYS A 489 -23.26 1.20 6.70
C LYS A 489 -22.98 0.48 8.02
N GLU A 490 -22.04 -0.48 8.03
CA GLU A 490 -21.77 -1.30 9.21
C GLU A 490 -20.47 -0.90 9.91
N VAL A 491 -19.41 -0.59 9.16
CA VAL A 491 -18.08 -0.31 9.74
C VAL A 491 -17.90 1.18 10.03
N PHE A 492 -18.12 2.03 9.04
CA PHE A 492 -17.84 3.47 9.14
C PHE A 492 -19.10 4.32 9.40
N TYR A 493 -20.22 3.68 9.78
CA TYR A 493 -21.46 4.41 10.05
C TYR A 493 -21.26 5.47 11.14
N GLY A 494 -21.51 6.74 10.78
CA GLY A 494 -21.36 7.87 11.71
C GLY A 494 -19.91 8.32 11.97
N ASN A 495 -18.90 7.60 11.45
CA ASN A 495 -17.49 7.98 11.56
C ASN A 495 -16.92 8.31 10.17
N ARG A 496 -16.95 9.58 9.79
CA ARG A 496 -16.36 10.10 8.54
C ARG A 496 -14.97 10.68 8.74
N GLY A 497 -14.44 10.61 9.96
CA GLY A 497 -13.21 11.31 10.34
C GLY A 497 -13.35 12.83 10.28
N THR A 498 -12.22 13.53 10.29
CA THR A 498 -12.18 14.97 10.03
C THR A 498 -12.01 15.21 8.54
N GLU A 499 -12.92 16.00 7.93
CA GLU A 499 -12.85 16.35 6.52
C GLU A 499 -12.52 17.84 6.36
N ILE A 500 -11.60 18.15 5.46
CA ILE A 500 -11.22 19.52 5.11
C ILE A 500 -11.45 19.73 3.62
N GLN A 501 -12.21 20.80 3.32
CA GLN A 501 -12.42 21.32 1.98
C GLN A 501 -11.29 22.27 1.61
N PRO A 502 -10.78 22.23 0.37
CA PRO A 502 -9.79 23.22 -0.07
C PRO A 502 -10.44 24.58 -0.24
N THR A 503 -9.74 25.64 0.16
CA THR A 503 -10.16 27.02 -0.11
C THR A 503 -9.66 27.50 -1.47
N THR A 504 -10.33 28.48 -2.08
CA THR A 504 -9.90 29.07 -3.37
C THR A 504 -8.48 29.64 -3.26
N GLU A 505 -8.18 30.36 -2.17
CA GLU A 505 -6.86 30.95 -1.93
C GLU A 505 -5.75 29.89 -1.86
N GLU A 506 -6.00 28.76 -1.17
CA GLU A 506 -5.02 27.68 -1.06
C GLU A 506 -4.81 26.97 -2.41
N ILE A 507 -5.88 26.75 -3.18
CA ILE A 507 -5.80 26.18 -4.53
C ILE A 507 -4.98 27.10 -5.46
N GLU A 508 -5.28 28.39 -5.48
CA GLU A 508 -4.57 29.37 -6.31
C GLU A 508 -3.09 29.47 -5.92
N GLY A 509 -2.81 29.50 -4.61
CA GLY A 509 -1.46 29.52 -4.08
C GLY A 509 -0.67 28.26 -4.45
N PHE A 510 -1.27 27.08 -4.26
CA PHE A 510 -0.63 25.83 -4.66
C PHE A 510 -0.45 25.73 -6.18
N ASN A 511 -1.41 26.15 -6.99
CA ASN A 511 -1.26 26.19 -8.45
C ASN A 511 -0.08 27.07 -8.89
N LYS A 512 0.12 28.20 -8.23
CA LYS A 512 1.28 29.08 -8.49
C LYS A 512 2.59 28.41 -8.07
N TYR A 513 2.59 27.78 -6.87
CA TYR A 513 3.75 27.01 -6.39
C TYR A 513 4.15 25.90 -7.38
N ILE A 514 3.21 25.04 -7.79
CA ILE A 514 3.50 23.90 -8.64
C ILE A 514 3.89 24.31 -10.07
N SER A 515 3.37 25.44 -10.57
CA SER A 515 3.79 26.03 -11.85
C SER A 515 5.26 26.43 -11.80
N ASN A 516 5.67 27.11 -10.73
CA ASN A 516 7.07 27.50 -10.51
C ASN A 516 7.95 26.26 -10.32
N TYR A 517 7.50 25.28 -9.54
CA TYR A 517 8.19 24.01 -9.34
C TYR A 517 8.48 23.30 -10.67
N LYS A 518 7.44 23.11 -11.51
CA LYS A 518 7.58 22.49 -12.85
C LYS A 518 8.55 23.28 -13.74
N SER A 519 8.50 24.61 -13.74
CA SER A 519 9.36 25.46 -14.58
C SER A 519 10.84 25.41 -14.17
N CYS A 520 11.10 25.23 -12.87
CA CYS A 520 12.45 25.15 -12.31
C CYS A 520 13.01 23.72 -12.21
N LEU A 521 12.27 22.69 -12.60
CA LEU A 521 12.67 21.27 -12.47
C LEU A 521 13.99 20.97 -13.18
N LYS A 522 14.31 21.71 -14.24
CA LYS A 522 15.61 21.63 -14.92
C LYS A 522 16.83 21.88 -14.02
N VAL A 523 16.64 22.58 -12.87
CA VAL A 523 17.71 22.77 -11.89
C VAL A 523 18.05 21.45 -11.20
N GLU A 524 17.02 20.68 -10.85
CA GLU A 524 17.19 19.34 -10.27
C GLU A 524 17.84 18.38 -11.28
N HIS A 525 17.41 18.39 -12.55
CA HIS A 525 18.05 17.62 -13.62
C HIS A 525 19.55 17.96 -13.74
N ALA A 526 19.90 19.25 -13.76
CA ALA A 526 21.29 19.68 -13.83
C ALA A 526 22.10 19.26 -12.59
N ALA A 527 21.48 19.26 -11.39
CA ALA A 527 22.13 18.83 -10.16
C ALA A 527 22.42 17.31 -10.16
N VAL A 528 21.51 16.50 -10.70
CA VAL A 528 21.68 15.05 -10.83
C VAL A 528 22.78 14.72 -11.86
N GLU A 529 22.85 15.44 -12.97
CA GLU A 529 23.89 15.26 -13.99
C GLU A 529 25.30 15.63 -13.49
N THR A 530 25.38 16.46 -12.43
CA THR A 530 26.67 16.88 -11.86
C THR A 530 27.23 15.74 -10.99
N LYS A 531 28.25 15.06 -11.49
CA LYS A 531 29.00 14.04 -10.73
C LYS A 531 29.72 14.70 -9.54
N ARG A 532 29.48 14.20 -8.34
CA ARG A 532 30.25 14.55 -7.13
C ARG A 532 31.35 13.53 -6.87
#